data_7228b9d2844b206d2eece76caa3c124d
#
_entry.id   7228b9d2844b206d2eece76caa3c124d
#
_cell.length_a   1.000
_cell.length_b   1.000
_cell.length_c   1.000
_cell.angle_alpha   90.00
_cell.angle_beta   90.00
_cell.angle_gamma   90.00
#
_symmetry.space_group_name_H-M   'P 1'
#
loop_
_entity.id
_entity.type
_entity.pdbx_description
1 polymer ?
#
loop_
_entity_poly.entity_id
_entity_poly.type
_entity_poly.pdbx_seq_one_letter_code
_entity_poly.pdbx_strand_id
1 'polypeptide(L)'
;MKVLQINAIYGRLSTGTIMKQIQDCSSHNGIDAYVAFPKGLGVADRYSFEIGNVLDHKLHAALSRVAGKQAYYSRCATKELLKYLDKLQPDIIHLHNLHSNYIHLNMLLEYLAKNDIVTIITMHDCWYFTGGCFHYANAGCDRWQHGCGNCPKQKLDTPALLYDASASILKDRAKYLNAIPRLCIVGCSEWVSNECGKSVLKGNDIRTIHNGFNLDIFHPVESDWRKRLGIEGKFVILGPAGKWMSAVNKPTYDYFVKNMTDDTVLVLFGCRDTEGKCPSNVRRIGFIRDPHEMAEVYSMADVMVNCSREDTLSSLNLEAQACGTPVVTYEATGSKETVDGKCGFAVETGNPQALFDATMQVKALGKSSLTGQCVERMQNEFELQANFEKYVELYTSLLNGK
;
A
#
# COMPACT_ATOMS: atom_id res chain seq x y z
N MET A 1 23.67 -15.89 3.24
CA MET A 1 22.26 -15.91 3.68
C MET A 1 21.38 -15.89 2.43
N LYS A 2 20.43 -16.81 2.35
CA LYS A 2 19.45 -16.89 1.25
C LYS A 2 18.09 -16.41 1.72
N VAL A 3 17.54 -15.40 1.08
CA VAL A 3 16.19 -14.85 1.36
C VAL A 3 15.32 -15.06 0.14
N LEU A 4 14.14 -15.66 0.31
CA LEU A 4 13.13 -15.74 -0.74
C LEU A 4 11.94 -14.85 -0.39
N GLN A 5 11.65 -13.87 -1.20
CA GLN A 5 10.43 -13.06 -1.11
C GLN A 5 9.30 -13.66 -1.96
N ILE A 6 8.05 -13.63 -1.47
CA ILE A 6 6.87 -14.10 -2.21
C ILE A 6 5.82 -13.00 -2.26
N ASN A 7 5.36 -12.61 -3.45
CA ASN A 7 4.33 -11.58 -3.66
C ASN A 7 3.41 -11.91 -4.84
N ALA A 8 2.26 -11.29 -4.89
CA ALA A 8 1.30 -11.39 -6.00
C ALA A 8 1.77 -10.73 -7.31
N ILE A 9 2.80 -9.88 -7.26
CA ILE A 9 3.35 -9.16 -8.41
C ILE A 9 4.81 -8.79 -8.13
N TYR A 10 5.63 -8.68 -9.18
CA TYR A 10 7.04 -8.32 -9.03
C TYR A 10 7.46 -7.20 -9.97
N GLY A 11 8.16 -6.18 -9.44
CA GLY A 11 8.71 -5.05 -10.17
C GLY A 11 7.70 -4.10 -10.82
N ARG A 12 6.41 -4.25 -10.47
CA ARG A 12 5.32 -3.44 -11.01
C ARG A 12 4.31 -3.12 -9.91
N LEU A 13 3.58 -2.00 -10.05
CA LEU A 13 2.66 -1.48 -9.05
C LEU A 13 3.36 -1.28 -7.69
N SER A 14 2.66 -0.76 -6.69
CA SER A 14 3.24 -0.39 -5.40
C SER A 14 4.00 -1.56 -4.74
N THR A 15 3.30 -2.64 -4.38
CA THR A 15 3.90 -3.74 -3.61
C THR A 15 4.94 -4.55 -4.38
N GLY A 16 4.80 -4.65 -5.71
CA GLY A 16 5.80 -5.31 -6.56
C GLY A 16 7.08 -4.48 -6.71
N THR A 17 6.97 -3.17 -6.73
CA THR A 17 8.12 -2.25 -6.72
C THR A 17 8.84 -2.32 -5.38
N ILE A 18 8.11 -2.29 -4.26
CA ILE A 18 8.68 -2.45 -2.91
C ILE A 18 9.44 -3.77 -2.78
N MET A 19 8.85 -4.89 -3.21
CA MET A 19 9.52 -6.19 -3.20
C MET A 19 10.84 -6.17 -3.98
N LYS A 20 10.84 -5.55 -5.17
CA LYS A 20 12.05 -5.41 -5.98
C LYS A 20 13.12 -4.54 -5.29
N GLN A 21 12.72 -3.43 -4.71
CA GLN A 21 13.62 -2.52 -4.00
C GLN A 21 14.26 -3.19 -2.77
N ILE A 22 13.49 -3.98 -2.00
CA ILE A 22 14.02 -4.79 -0.90
C ILE A 22 15.00 -5.86 -1.42
N GLN A 23 14.70 -6.50 -2.56
CA GLN A 23 15.60 -7.46 -3.20
C GLN A 23 16.91 -6.80 -3.62
N ASP A 24 16.83 -5.64 -4.30
CA ASP A 24 18.00 -4.89 -4.77
C ASP A 24 18.88 -4.48 -3.58
N CYS A 25 18.27 -3.90 -2.52
CA CYS A 25 18.98 -3.53 -1.29
C CYS A 25 19.63 -4.74 -0.62
N SER A 26 18.92 -5.86 -0.50
CA SER A 26 19.45 -7.10 0.04
C SER A 26 20.66 -7.61 -0.75
N SER A 27 20.56 -7.61 -2.08
CA SER A 27 21.63 -8.06 -2.97
C SER A 27 22.89 -7.17 -2.86
N HIS A 28 22.71 -5.86 -2.75
CA HIS A 28 23.84 -4.93 -2.51
C HIS A 28 24.54 -5.18 -1.17
N ASN A 29 23.82 -5.70 -0.19
CA ASN A 29 24.35 -6.10 1.12
C ASN A 29 24.85 -7.56 1.17
N GLY A 30 25.08 -8.21 0.01
CA GLY A 30 25.66 -9.55 -0.08
C GLY A 30 24.72 -10.70 0.30
N ILE A 31 23.39 -10.47 0.26
CA ILE A 31 22.38 -11.48 0.48
C ILE A 31 21.97 -12.12 -0.86
N ASP A 32 21.91 -13.44 -0.90
CA ASP A 32 21.34 -14.16 -2.04
C ASP A 32 19.81 -13.98 -2.05
N ALA A 33 19.32 -12.94 -2.72
CA ALA A 33 17.92 -12.52 -2.69
C ALA A 33 17.14 -13.09 -3.88
N TYR A 34 16.24 -14.02 -3.59
CA TYR A 34 15.35 -14.69 -4.55
C TYR A 34 13.92 -14.13 -4.45
N VAL A 35 13.15 -14.29 -5.52
CA VAL A 35 11.75 -13.85 -5.59
C VAL A 35 10.85 -14.94 -6.17
N ALA A 36 9.61 -15.05 -5.69
CA ALA A 36 8.59 -15.89 -6.27
C ALA A 36 7.29 -15.10 -6.49
N PHE A 37 6.71 -15.21 -7.68
CA PHE A 37 5.52 -14.46 -8.06
C PHE A 37 4.70 -15.22 -9.12
N PRO A 38 3.41 -14.91 -9.32
CA PRO A 38 2.57 -15.56 -10.30
C PRO A 38 3.11 -15.36 -11.72
N LYS A 39 3.09 -16.42 -12.53
CA LYS A 39 3.55 -16.39 -13.92
C LYS A 39 2.90 -15.27 -14.73
N GLY A 40 3.73 -14.45 -15.38
CA GLY A 40 3.32 -13.31 -16.20
C GLY A 40 3.04 -12.01 -15.41
N LEU A 41 3.22 -12.01 -14.09
CA LEU A 41 3.05 -10.81 -13.24
C LEU A 41 4.38 -10.20 -12.77
N GLY A 42 5.44 -10.43 -13.51
CA GLY A 42 6.76 -9.86 -13.30
C GLY A 42 7.69 -10.21 -14.47
N VAL A 43 8.95 -9.78 -14.39
CA VAL A 43 10.01 -10.18 -15.32
C VAL A 43 10.86 -11.23 -14.61
N ALA A 44 10.84 -12.46 -15.14
CA ALA A 44 11.59 -13.57 -14.58
C ALA A 44 13.08 -13.48 -14.95
N ASP A 45 13.93 -13.84 -13.99
CA ASP A 45 15.37 -13.97 -14.14
C ASP A 45 15.88 -15.23 -13.41
N ARG A 46 17.21 -15.36 -13.29
CA ARG A 46 17.83 -16.53 -12.61
C ARG A 46 17.55 -16.62 -11.11
N TYR A 47 17.11 -15.55 -10.50
CA TYR A 47 16.77 -15.46 -9.06
C TYR A 47 15.27 -15.56 -8.81
N SER A 48 14.47 -15.83 -9.82
CA SER A 48 13.03 -15.82 -9.73
C SER A 48 12.41 -17.20 -9.96
N PHE A 49 11.27 -17.44 -9.30
CA PHE A 49 10.40 -18.58 -9.50
C PHE A 49 8.99 -18.14 -9.90
N GLU A 50 8.51 -18.54 -11.05
CA GLU A 50 7.15 -18.27 -11.50
C GLU A 50 6.16 -19.31 -10.97
N ILE A 51 5.17 -18.87 -10.17
CA ILE A 51 4.16 -19.72 -9.54
C ILE A 51 2.98 -19.93 -10.49
N GLY A 52 2.66 -21.20 -10.79
CA GLY A 52 1.48 -21.59 -11.54
C GLY A 52 1.49 -21.16 -13.00
N ASN A 53 0.29 -21.01 -13.55
CA ASN A 53 0.08 -20.55 -14.92
C ASN A 53 -1.28 -19.83 -15.05
N VAL A 54 -1.51 -19.19 -16.19
CA VAL A 54 -2.72 -18.37 -16.44
C VAL A 54 -4.01 -19.16 -16.28
N LEU A 55 -4.03 -20.46 -16.65
CA LEU A 55 -5.23 -21.29 -16.52
C LEU A 55 -5.53 -21.61 -15.05
N ASP A 56 -4.51 -21.97 -14.27
CA ASP A 56 -4.61 -22.19 -12.82
C ASP A 56 -5.15 -20.95 -12.12
N HIS A 57 -4.60 -19.76 -12.45
CA HIS A 57 -5.02 -18.49 -11.85
C HIS A 57 -6.48 -18.15 -12.18
N LYS A 58 -6.93 -18.39 -13.43
CA LYS A 58 -8.33 -18.16 -13.83
C LYS A 58 -9.28 -19.13 -13.13
N LEU A 59 -8.92 -20.41 -13.03
CA LEU A 59 -9.72 -21.40 -12.32
C LEU A 59 -9.82 -21.06 -10.83
N HIS A 60 -8.70 -20.71 -10.20
CA HIS A 60 -8.66 -20.25 -8.80
C HIS A 60 -9.58 -19.03 -8.61
N ALA A 61 -9.50 -18.03 -9.49
CA ALA A 61 -10.34 -16.84 -9.44
C ALA A 61 -11.85 -17.17 -9.52
N ALA A 62 -12.24 -18.12 -10.38
CA ALA A 62 -13.62 -18.56 -10.49
C ALA A 62 -14.09 -19.27 -9.20
N LEU A 63 -13.30 -20.21 -8.69
CA LEU A 63 -13.63 -20.94 -7.46
C LEU A 63 -13.68 -20.04 -6.23
N SER A 64 -12.74 -19.07 -6.12
CA SER A 64 -12.74 -18.13 -5.00
C SER A 64 -13.97 -17.21 -5.00
N ARG A 65 -14.46 -16.79 -6.17
CA ARG A 65 -15.70 -16.00 -6.30
C ARG A 65 -16.95 -16.79 -5.89
N VAL A 66 -17.00 -18.08 -6.21
CA VAL A 66 -18.13 -18.92 -5.81
C VAL A 66 -18.12 -19.17 -4.30
N ALA A 67 -17.00 -19.61 -3.76
CA ALA A 67 -16.89 -20.07 -2.37
C ALA A 67 -16.45 -18.99 -1.37
N GLY A 68 -16.06 -17.79 -1.84
CA GLY A 68 -15.58 -16.70 -0.98
C GLY A 68 -14.22 -16.95 -0.33
N LYS A 69 -13.42 -17.91 -0.86
CA LYS A 69 -12.15 -18.35 -0.27
C LYS A 69 -10.97 -18.04 -1.23
N GLN A 70 -10.43 -16.85 -1.15
CA GLN A 70 -9.23 -16.46 -1.86
C GLN A 70 -7.98 -17.11 -1.22
N ALA A 71 -7.00 -17.49 -2.04
CA ALA A 71 -5.78 -18.18 -1.63
C ALA A 71 -6.00 -19.61 -1.05
N TYR A 72 -7.03 -20.34 -1.51
CA TYR A 72 -7.33 -21.70 -1.06
C TYR A 72 -7.30 -22.76 -2.18
N TYR A 73 -7.00 -22.37 -3.41
CA TYR A 73 -7.02 -23.28 -4.54
C TYR A 73 -5.59 -23.55 -5.06
N SER A 74 -5.20 -23.38 -6.27
CA SER A 74 -3.83 -23.52 -6.83
C SER A 74 -2.91 -24.54 -6.12
N ARG A 75 -3.45 -25.72 -5.74
CA ARG A 75 -2.71 -26.73 -4.96
C ARG A 75 -1.51 -27.27 -5.70
N CYS A 76 -1.63 -27.49 -7.02
CA CYS A 76 -0.52 -28.02 -7.83
C CYS A 76 0.60 -26.99 -7.93
N ALA A 77 0.27 -25.72 -8.23
CA ALA A 77 1.24 -24.63 -8.27
C ALA A 77 1.98 -24.46 -6.94
N THR A 78 1.24 -24.57 -5.82
CA THR A 78 1.86 -24.51 -4.49
C THR A 78 2.77 -25.70 -4.22
N LYS A 79 2.42 -26.92 -4.64
CA LYS A 79 3.31 -28.08 -4.51
C LYS A 79 4.63 -27.89 -5.27
N GLU A 80 4.59 -27.30 -6.46
CA GLU A 80 5.82 -27.00 -7.21
C GLU A 80 6.65 -25.91 -6.51
N LEU A 81 6.01 -24.89 -5.93
CA LEU A 81 6.71 -23.91 -5.09
C LEU A 81 7.38 -24.60 -3.90
N LEU A 82 6.68 -25.50 -3.18
CA LEU A 82 7.28 -26.21 -2.03
C LEU A 82 8.48 -27.08 -2.44
N LYS A 83 8.43 -27.78 -3.58
CA LYS A 83 9.60 -28.49 -4.14
C LYS A 83 10.76 -27.54 -4.47
N TYR A 84 10.44 -26.34 -4.96
CA TYR A 84 11.46 -25.32 -5.20
C TYR A 84 12.09 -24.86 -3.89
N LEU A 85 11.30 -24.66 -2.81
CA LEU A 85 11.81 -24.35 -1.47
C LEU A 85 12.73 -25.45 -0.94
N ASP A 86 12.33 -26.73 -1.10
CA ASP A 86 13.17 -27.88 -0.70
C ASP A 86 14.52 -27.91 -1.43
N LYS A 87 14.57 -27.45 -2.68
CA LYS A 87 15.81 -27.37 -3.45
C LYS A 87 16.64 -26.13 -3.10
N LEU A 88 15.99 -24.98 -2.92
CA LEU A 88 16.64 -23.70 -2.67
C LEU A 88 17.23 -23.64 -1.26
N GLN A 89 16.52 -24.24 -0.27
CA GLN A 89 16.84 -24.18 1.15
C GLN A 89 17.09 -22.73 1.62
N PRO A 90 16.06 -21.87 1.57
CA PRO A 90 16.19 -20.49 2.01
C PRO A 90 16.31 -20.42 3.54
N ASP A 91 17.17 -19.53 4.04
CA ASP A 91 17.27 -19.23 5.47
C ASP A 91 16.06 -18.45 5.97
N ILE A 92 15.52 -17.59 5.11
CA ILE A 92 14.37 -16.73 5.42
C ILE A 92 13.37 -16.79 4.26
N ILE A 93 12.09 -16.86 4.59
CA ILE A 93 10.98 -16.60 3.66
C ILE A 93 10.27 -15.31 4.07
N HIS A 94 10.24 -14.35 3.15
CA HIS A 94 9.60 -13.06 3.35
C HIS A 94 8.33 -12.96 2.49
N LEU A 95 7.18 -12.96 3.13
CA LEU A 95 5.87 -12.94 2.52
C LEU A 95 5.35 -11.49 2.42
N HIS A 96 4.86 -11.12 1.24
CA HIS A 96 4.14 -9.88 1.01
C HIS A 96 2.65 -10.18 0.79
N ASN A 97 2.03 -9.64 -0.27
CA ASN A 97 0.63 -9.89 -0.57
C ASN A 97 0.44 -11.30 -1.16
N LEU A 98 -0.13 -12.20 -0.37
CA LEU A 98 -0.52 -13.55 -0.80
C LEU A 98 -2.01 -13.63 -1.19
N HIS A 99 -2.76 -12.56 -1.04
CA HIS A 99 -4.06 -12.44 -1.69
C HIS A 99 -3.87 -12.40 -3.21
N SER A 100 -4.90 -12.66 -3.96
CA SER A 100 -4.90 -13.03 -5.36
C SER A 100 -5.01 -14.55 -5.55
N ASN A 101 -5.08 -15.00 -6.77
CA ASN A 101 -5.56 -16.35 -7.06
C ASN A 101 -4.42 -17.20 -7.63
N TYR A 102 -3.34 -17.41 -6.88
CA TYR A 102 -2.15 -18.10 -7.41
C TYR A 102 -1.50 -19.10 -6.44
N ILE A 103 -1.90 -19.11 -5.17
CA ILE A 103 -1.29 -19.93 -4.11
C ILE A 103 -2.34 -20.55 -3.21
N HIS A 104 -2.06 -21.72 -2.63
CA HIS A 104 -2.83 -22.28 -1.54
C HIS A 104 -2.15 -21.96 -0.22
N LEU A 105 -2.65 -20.91 0.45
CA LEU A 105 -2.04 -20.32 1.64
C LEU A 105 -1.77 -21.35 2.74
N ASN A 106 -2.78 -22.12 3.14
CA ASN A 106 -2.63 -23.06 4.26
C ASN A 106 -1.54 -24.10 4.00
N MET A 107 -1.35 -24.57 2.75
CA MET A 107 -0.27 -25.50 2.41
C MET A 107 1.12 -24.87 2.59
N LEU A 108 1.27 -23.60 2.19
CA LEU A 108 2.52 -22.87 2.39
C LEU A 108 2.79 -22.67 3.88
N LEU A 109 1.80 -22.20 4.66
CA LEU A 109 1.97 -21.93 6.08
C LEU A 109 2.24 -23.20 6.89
N GLU A 110 1.60 -24.34 6.55
CA GLU A 110 1.92 -25.65 7.14
C GLU A 110 3.36 -26.09 6.85
N TYR A 111 3.84 -25.84 5.63
CA TYR A 111 5.22 -26.12 5.26
C TYR A 111 6.20 -25.28 6.09
N LEU A 112 5.95 -23.98 6.23
CA LEU A 112 6.77 -23.06 7.01
C LEU A 112 6.82 -23.47 8.50
N ALA A 113 5.67 -23.82 9.07
CA ALA A 113 5.59 -24.27 10.47
C ALA A 113 6.36 -25.57 10.72
N LYS A 114 6.33 -26.52 9.78
CA LYS A 114 7.00 -27.83 9.91
C LYS A 114 8.51 -27.75 9.76
N ASN A 115 9.01 -26.82 8.97
CA ASN A 115 10.44 -26.74 8.64
C ASN A 115 11.19 -25.68 9.47
N ASP A 116 10.53 -25.06 10.45
CA ASP A 116 11.10 -24.06 11.35
C ASP A 116 11.89 -22.94 10.62
N ILE A 117 11.37 -22.53 9.44
CA ILE A 117 12.00 -21.50 8.62
C ILE A 117 11.65 -20.13 9.20
N VAL A 118 12.64 -19.25 9.34
CA VAL A 118 12.37 -17.83 9.70
C VAL A 118 11.42 -17.24 8.67
N THR A 119 10.28 -16.80 9.13
CA THR A 119 9.23 -16.27 8.28
C THR A 119 8.94 -14.83 8.64
N ILE A 120 8.99 -13.95 7.65
CA ILE A 120 8.62 -12.54 7.80
C ILE A 120 7.38 -12.29 6.96
N ILE A 121 6.45 -11.51 7.47
CA ILE A 121 5.28 -11.02 6.72
C ILE A 121 5.33 -9.50 6.71
N THR A 122 5.47 -8.87 5.55
CA THR A 122 5.21 -7.43 5.42
C THR A 122 3.76 -7.19 5.04
N MET A 123 3.03 -6.52 5.94
CA MET A 123 1.64 -6.15 5.73
C MET A 123 1.54 -4.82 5.00
N HIS A 124 1.05 -4.88 3.77
CA HIS A 124 0.71 -3.70 2.96
C HIS A 124 -0.77 -3.32 3.09
N ASP A 125 -1.57 -4.19 3.70
CA ASP A 125 -2.99 -4.03 3.99
C ASP A 125 -3.40 -4.92 5.19
N CYS A 126 -4.70 -4.97 5.50
CA CYS A 126 -5.21 -5.70 6.66
C CYS A 126 -5.56 -7.17 6.35
N TRP A 127 -5.24 -7.69 5.17
CA TRP A 127 -5.71 -8.98 4.73
C TRP A 127 -5.27 -10.16 5.62
N TYR A 128 -4.07 -10.13 6.16
CA TYR A 128 -3.54 -11.23 6.97
C TYR A 128 -4.27 -11.44 8.30
N PHE A 129 -4.78 -10.39 8.90
CA PHE A 129 -5.45 -10.45 10.19
C PHE A 129 -6.98 -10.23 10.12
N THR A 130 -7.55 -10.22 8.93
CA THR A 130 -9.00 -10.12 8.70
C THR A 130 -9.57 -11.39 8.07
N GLY A 131 -10.89 -11.49 7.92
CA GLY A 131 -11.57 -12.57 7.22
C GLY A 131 -11.54 -12.44 5.69
N GLY A 132 -10.64 -11.60 5.11
CA GLY A 132 -10.46 -11.45 3.67
C GLY A 132 -10.52 -10.04 3.13
N CYS A 133 -10.91 -9.04 3.91
CA CYS A 133 -10.91 -7.65 3.47
C CYS A 133 -9.50 -7.02 3.58
N PHE A 134 -9.18 -6.13 2.63
CA PHE A 134 -7.92 -5.38 2.62
C PHE A 134 -7.94 -4.21 3.59
N HIS A 135 -9.10 -3.58 3.75
CA HIS A 135 -9.39 -2.53 4.71
C HIS A 135 -10.78 -2.72 5.29
N TYR A 136 -11.03 -2.25 6.49
CA TYR A 136 -12.31 -2.40 7.19
C TYR A 136 -12.87 -1.08 7.74
N ALA A 137 -12.03 -0.03 7.76
CA ALA A 137 -12.36 1.24 8.43
C ALA A 137 -13.60 1.93 7.85
N ASN A 138 -13.72 2.03 6.52
CA ASN A 138 -14.90 2.61 5.87
C ASN A 138 -16.22 1.88 6.16
N ALA A 139 -16.14 0.60 6.50
CA ALA A 139 -17.32 -0.19 6.88
C ALA A 139 -17.62 -0.11 8.38
N GLY A 140 -16.79 0.61 9.17
CA GLY A 140 -16.91 0.66 10.63
C GLY A 140 -16.88 -0.74 11.28
N CYS A 141 -16.10 -1.67 10.71
CA CYS A 141 -16.14 -3.08 11.11
C CYS A 141 -15.00 -3.40 12.07
N ASP A 142 -15.34 -3.93 13.24
CA ASP A 142 -14.41 -4.40 14.27
C ASP A 142 -14.40 -5.93 14.45
N ARG A 143 -15.20 -6.67 13.67
CA ARG A 143 -15.40 -8.12 13.80
C ARG A 143 -14.12 -8.93 13.69
N TRP A 144 -13.13 -8.44 12.94
CA TRP A 144 -11.83 -9.08 12.80
C TRP A 144 -11.07 -9.25 14.14
N GLN A 145 -11.41 -8.47 15.16
CA GLN A 145 -10.83 -8.58 16.51
C GLN A 145 -11.42 -9.77 17.31
N HIS A 146 -12.68 -10.12 17.07
CA HIS A 146 -13.44 -11.06 17.89
C HIS A 146 -13.91 -12.31 17.13
N GLY A 147 -14.02 -12.22 15.81
CA GLY A 147 -14.49 -13.28 14.92
C GLY A 147 -15.29 -12.70 13.75
N CYS A 148 -14.76 -12.84 12.53
CA CYS A 148 -15.46 -12.44 11.32
C CYS A 148 -16.74 -13.27 11.11
N GLY A 149 -17.58 -12.84 10.18
CA GLY A 149 -18.87 -13.42 9.81
C GLY A 149 -19.88 -12.31 9.51
N ASN A 150 -20.86 -12.57 8.68
CA ASN A 150 -21.81 -11.57 8.17
C ASN A 150 -21.09 -10.33 7.64
N CYS A 151 -20.13 -10.55 6.74
CA CYS A 151 -19.16 -9.55 6.31
C CYS A 151 -19.83 -8.40 5.55
N PRO A 152 -19.73 -7.14 6.01
CA PRO A 152 -20.33 -6.00 5.29
C PRO A 152 -19.61 -5.71 3.96
N LYS A 153 -18.39 -6.21 3.78
CA LYS A 153 -17.58 -6.05 2.56
C LYS A 153 -17.52 -7.31 1.68
N GLN A 154 -18.38 -8.31 1.92
CA GLN A 154 -18.38 -9.60 1.20
C GLN A 154 -18.37 -9.47 -0.33
N LYS A 155 -18.97 -8.41 -0.88
CA LYS A 155 -19.07 -8.18 -2.33
C LYS A 155 -18.05 -7.17 -2.87
N LEU A 156 -17.19 -6.63 -2.03
CA LEU A 156 -16.27 -5.54 -2.40
C LEU A 156 -14.84 -6.03 -2.65
N ASP A 157 -14.08 -6.34 -1.59
CA ASP A 157 -12.64 -6.59 -1.71
C ASP A 157 -12.33 -7.99 -2.29
N THR A 158 -12.99 -9.01 -1.77
CA THR A 158 -12.90 -10.40 -2.24
C THR A 158 -14.30 -10.93 -2.55
N PRO A 159 -14.87 -10.54 -3.70
CA PRO A 159 -16.27 -10.81 -3.98
C PRO A 159 -16.60 -12.30 -3.86
N ALA A 160 -17.54 -12.61 -2.96
CA ALA A 160 -18.10 -13.94 -2.74
C ALA A 160 -19.57 -13.96 -3.17
N LEU A 161 -19.90 -14.80 -4.15
CA LEU A 161 -21.25 -14.81 -4.71
C LEU A 161 -22.25 -15.58 -3.83
N LEU A 162 -21.83 -16.72 -3.26
CA LEU A 162 -22.74 -17.64 -2.58
C LEU A 162 -22.52 -17.70 -1.07
N TYR A 163 -21.28 -17.65 -0.60
CA TYR A 163 -20.98 -17.90 0.81
C TYR A 163 -20.11 -16.82 1.42
N ASP A 164 -20.45 -16.37 2.61
CA ASP A 164 -19.55 -15.61 3.47
C ASP A 164 -18.61 -16.57 4.19
N ALA A 165 -17.38 -16.67 3.68
CA ALA A 165 -16.34 -17.52 4.27
C ALA A 165 -15.47 -16.78 5.31
N SER A 166 -15.75 -15.51 5.62
CA SER A 166 -14.87 -14.66 6.41
C SER A 166 -14.55 -15.21 7.79
N ALA A 167 -15.52 -15.83 8.47
CA ALA A 167 -15.30 -16.46 9.76
C ALA A 167 -14.30 -17.64 9.69
N SER A 168 -14.48 -18.51 8.68
CA SER A 168 -13.57 -19.66 8.49
C SER A 168 -12.18 -19.23 8.05
N ILE A 169 -12.06 -18.19 7.23
CA ILE A 169 -10.80 -17.63 6.80
C ILE A 169 -10.02 -17.07 7.99
N LEU A 170 -10.65 -16.28 8.85
CA LEU A 170 -9.99 -15.72 10.03
C LEU A 170 -9.50 -16.81 10.99
N LYS A 171 -10.36 -17.85 11.20
CA LYS A 171 -9.99 -19.02 12.02
C LYS A 171 -8.76 -19.77 11.46
N ASP A 172 -8.75 -19.99 10.13
CA ASP A 172 -7.62 -20.64 9.47
C ASP A 172 -6.35 -19.81 9.59
N ARG A 173 -6.42 -18.49 9.38
CA ARG A 173 -5.28 -17.58 9.55
C ARG A 173 -4.73 -17.60 10.97
N ALA A 174 -5.60 -17.50 11.98
CA ALA A 174 -5.20 -17.63 13.37
C ALA A 174 -4.47 -18.96 13.63
N LYS A 175 -5.02 -20.09 13.11
CA LYS A 175 -4.44 -21.42 13.29
C LYS A 175 -3.07 -21.56 12.63
N TYR A 176 -2.98 -21.22 11.33
CA TYR A 176 -1.79 -21.53 10.54
C TYR A 176 -0.65 -20.53 10.72
N LEU A 177 -0.96 -19.24 10.88
CA LEU A 177 0.07 -18.23 11.12
C LEU A 177 0.67 -18.37 12.53
N ASN A 178 -0.15 -18.53 13.57
CA ASN A 178 0.38 -18.73 14.94
C ASN A 178 1.06 -20.09 15.15
N ALA A 179 1.00 -21.01 14.20
CA ALA A 179 1.74 -22.26 14.24
C ALA A 179 3.19 -22.13 13.74
N ILE A 180 3.56 -21.02 13.11
CA ILE A 180 4.92 -20.79 12.62
C ILE A 180 5.80 -20.35 13.81
N PRO A 181 6.81 -21.14 14.20
CA PRO A 181 7.57 -20.87 15.44
C PRO A 181 8.40 -19.58 15.38
N ARG A 182 8.90 -19.24 14.19
CA ARG A 182 9.79 -18.10 13.95
C ARG A 182 9.15 -17.08 13.03
N LEU A 183 7.93 -16.63 13.40
CA LEU A 183 7.18 -15.61 12.66
C LEU A 183 7.47 -14.22 13.21
N CYS A 184 7.91 -13.31 12.31
CA CYS A 184 7.97 -11.88 12.56
C CYS A 184 7.01 -11.18 11.58
N ILE A 185 6.17 -10.29 12.09
CA ILE A 185 5.21 -9.51 11.30
C ILE A 185 5.69 -8.07 11.24
N VAL A 186 5.77 -7.51 10.04
CA VAL A 186 6.19 -6.14 9.81
C VAL A 186 5.02 -5.35 9.23
N GLY A 187 4.58 -4.31 9.90
CA GLY A 187 3.65 -3.33 9.33
C GLY A 187 4.40 -2.26 8.55
N CYS A 188 3.87 -1.85 7.41
CA CYS A 188 4.42 -0.72 6.65
C CYS A 188 4.09 0.65 7.28
N SER A 189 3.32 0.67 8.36
CA SER A 189 2.99 1.83 9.19
C SER A 189 2.74 1.41 10.64
N GLU A 190 2.87 2.34 11.57
CA GLU A 190 2.52 2.12 12.98
C GLU A 190 1.05 1.74 13.12
N TRP A 191 0.17 2.37 12.32
CA TRP A 191 -1.24 2.05 12.33
C TRP A 191 -1.49 0.55 12.07
N VAL A 192 -0.96 -0.01 10.97
CA VAL A 192 -1.24 -1.41 10.62
C VAL A 192 -0.57 -2.38 11.61
N SER A 193 0.60 -2.04 12.16
CA SER A 193 1.26 -2.80 13.23
C SER A 193 0.39 -2.83 14.49
N ASN A 194 -0.12 -1.67 14.93
CA ASN A 194 -0.98 -1.55 16.08
C ASN A 194 -2.32 -2.30 15.89
N GLU A 195 -2.91 -2.24 14.70
CA GLU A 195 -4.12 -3.00 14.39
C GLU A 195 -3.86 -4.51 14.39
N CYS A 196 -2.75 -4.96 13.83
CA CYS A 196 -2.32 -6.36 13.93
C CYS A 196 -2.18 -6.81 15.39
N GLY A 197 -1.62 -5.97 16.25
CA GLY A 197 -1.49 -6.21 17.69
C GLY A 197 -2.81 -6.35 18.45
N LYS A 198 -3.95 -5.91 17.87
CA LYS A 198 -5.31 -6.11 18.41
C LYS A 198 -6.00 -7.34 17.84
N SER A 199 -5.39 -8.02 16.87
CA SER A 199 -6.00 -9.09 16.09
C SER A 199 -5.71 -10.49 16.65
N VAL A 200 -6.12 -11.51 15.92
CA VAL A 200 -5.79 -12.92 16.18
C VAL A 200 -4.28 -13.21 16.12
N LEU A 201 -3.46 -12.26 15.67
CA LEU A 201 -2.00 -12.36 15.54
C LEU A 201 -1.22 -11.64 16.67
N LYS A 202 -1.90 -11.09 17.66
CA LYS A 202 -1.35 -10.26 18.76
C LYS A 202 -0.21 -10.89 19.57
N GLY A 203 -0.03 -12.21 19.50
CA GLY A 203 1.02 -12.94 20.24
C GLY A 203 2.35 -13.07 19.51
N ASN A 204 2.46 -12.57 18.28
CA ASN A 204 3.66 -12.67 17.47
C ASN A 204 4.60 -11.47 17.68
N ASP A 205 5.86 -11.58 17.20
CA ASP A 205 6.77 -10.44 17.09
C ASP A 205 6.25 -9.49 16.00
N ILE A 206 5.77 -8.31 16.40
CA ILE A 206 5.20 -7.31 15.51
C ILE A 206 6.09 -6.06 15.53
N ARG A 207 6.59 -5.68 14.37
CA ARG A 207 7.48 -4.53 14.17
C ARG A 207 6.94 -3.59 13.11
N THR A 208 7.47 -2.36 13.04
CA THR A 208 7.17 -1.40 11.99
C THR A 208 8.43 -1.10 11.18
N ILE A 209 8.32 -1.20 9.86
CA ILE A 209 9.31 -0.69 8.91
C ILE A 209 8.53 0.05 7.82
N HIS A 210 8.68 1.36 7.77
CA HIS A 210 8.03 2.17 6.74
C HIS A 210 8.56 1.84 5.35
N ASN A 211 7.72 1.99 4.35
CA ASN A 211 8.17 1.92 2.95
C ASN A 211 9.14 3.07 2.67
N GLY A 212 10.20 2.78 1.92
CA GLY A 212 11.14 3.78 1.44
C GLY A 212 10.72 4.37 0.10
N PHE A 213 11.13 5.61 -0.15
CA PHE A 213 10.85 6.35 -1.38
C PHE A 213 12.16 6.79 -2.04
N ASN A 214 12.21 6.68 -3.37
CA ASN A 214 13.37 7.10 -4.14
C ASN A 214 13.38 8.63 -4.29
N LEU A 215 14.22 9.29 -3.52
CA LEU A 215 14.35 10.75 -3.50
C LEU A 215 15.17 11.30 -4.68
N ASP A 216 15.83 10.45 -5.48
CA ASP A 216 16.43 10.86 -6.76
C ASP A 216 15.36 11.08 -7.83
N ILE A 217 14.19 10.46 -7.67
CA ILE A 217 13.03 10.63 -8.57
C ILE A 217 12.08 11.68 -7.99
N PHE A 218 11.66 11.47 -6.74
CA PHE A 218 10.73 12.37 -6.08
C PHE A 218 11.48 13.42 -5.26
N HIS A 219 11.68 14.58 -5.85
CA HIS A 219 12.26 15.77 -5.25
C HIS A 219 11.66 17.02 -5.91
N PRO A 220 11.83 18.21 -5.34
CA PRO A 220 11.35 19.44 -5.97
C PRO A 220 12.00 19.64 -7.34
N VAL A 221 11.17 19.75 -8.38
CA VAL A 221 11.60 19.95 -9.77
C VAL A 221 10.86 21.10 -10.40
N GLU A 222 11.46 21.72 -11.44
CA GLU A 222 10.74 22.68 -12.28
C GLU A 222 9.62 21.98 -13.07
N SER A 223 8.51 22.68 -13.30
CA SER A 223 7.33 22.12 -13.95
C SER A 223 6.63 23.15 -14.83
N ASP A 224 6.30 22.78 -16.05
CA ASP A 224 5.50 23.59 -16.96
C ASP A 224 3.99 23.27 -16.90
N TRP A 225 3.57 22.37 -16.03
CA TRP A 225 2.19 21.91 -15.92
C TRP A 225 1.20 23.04 -15.64
N ARG A 226 1.58 24.09 -14.87
CA ARG A 226 0.70 25.24 -14.65
C ARG A 226 0.37 25.96 -15.95
N LYS A 227 1.36 26.14 -16.83
CA LYS A 227 1.21 26.72 -18.17
C LYS A 227 0.38 25.81 -19.07
N ARG A 228 0.69 24.51 -19.09
CA ARG A 228 -0.06 23.50 -19.89
C ARG A 228 -1.54 23.46 -19.54
N LEU A 229 -1.90 23.69 -18.28
CA LEU A 229 -3.28 23.67 -17.78
C LEU A 229 -3.96 25.06 -17.79
N GLY A 230 -3.24 26.14 -18.13
CA GLY A 230 -3.76 27.51 -18.11
C GLY A 230 -4.18 27.95 -16.70
N ILE A 231 -3.36 27.66 -15.67
CA ILE A 231 -3.64 27.94 -14.26
C ILE A 231 -2.52 28.73 -13.57
N GLU A 232 -1.73 29.45 -14.36
CA GLU A 232 -0.67 30.31 -13.84
C GLU A 232 -1.24 31.37 -12.90
N GLY A 233 -0.55 31.65 -11.82
CA GLY A 233 -0.97 32.60 -10.79
C GLY A 233 -2.10 32.13 -9.86
N LYS A 234 -2.64 30.90 -10.07
CA LYS A 234 -3.64 30.32 -9.18
C LYS A 234 -3.02 29.49 -8.03
N PHE A 235 -3.72 29.41 -6.93
CA PHE A 235 -3.45 28.44 -5.89
C PHE A 235 -3.93 27.05 -6.36
N VAL A 236 -2.99 26.11 -6.43
CA VAL A 236 -3.23 24.77 -7.02
C VAL A 236 -3.38 23.72 -5.93
N ILE A 237 -4.58 23.20 -5.82
CA ILE A 237 -4.89 22.02 -5.01
C ILE A 237 -4.76 20.79 -5.92
N LEU A 238 -3.91 19.83 -5.56
CA LEU A 238 -3.74 18.58 -6.31
C LEU A 238 -4.45 17.43 -5.58
N GLY A 239 -5.08 16.52 -6.30
CA GLY A 239 -5.71 15.36 -5.70
C GLY A 239 -5.84 14.15 -6.63
N PRO A 240 -5.82 12.90 -6.09
CA PRO A 240 -6.01 11.68 -6.89
C PRO A 240 -7.47 11.51 -7.29
N ALA A 241 -7.76 11.49 -8.59
CA ALA A 241 -9.13 11.41 -9.12
C ALA A 241 -9.90 10.19 -8.57
N GLY A 242 -9.25 9.05 -8.42
CA GLY A 242 -9.88 7.84 -7.90
C GLY A 242 -10.46 7.97 -6.49
N LYS A 243 -9.90 8.86 -5.67
CA LYS A 243 -10.43 9.17 -4.33
C LYS A 243 -11.47 10.29 -4.40
N TRP A 244 -11.14 11.40 -5.04
CA TRP A 244 -12.01 12.57 -5.15
C TRP A 244 -13.34 12.29 -5.86
N MET A 245 -13.32 11.50 -6.93
CA MET A 245 -14.50 11.18 -7.73
C MET A 245 -15.27 9.94 -7.24
N SER A 246 -14.87 9.35 -6.11
CA SER A 246 -15.59 8.24 -5.51
C SER A 246 -16.92 8.69 -4.91
N ALA A 247 -17.93 7.81 -4.92
CA ALA A 247 -19.26 8.13 -4.39
C ALA A 247 -19.21 8.56 -2.90
N VAL A 248 -18.33 7.93 -2.11
CA VAL A 248 -18.19 8.23 -0.67
C VAL A 248 -17.60 9.63 -0.42
N ASN A 249 -16.80 10.15 -1.34
CA ASN A 249 -16.17 11.47 -1.24
C ASN A 249 -16.84 12.57 -2.09
N LYS A 250 -17.98 12.24 -2.71
CA LYS A 250 -18.76 13.25 -3.44
C LYS A 250 -19.10 14.48 -2.60
N PRO A 251 -19.48 14.39 -1.31
CA PRO A 251 -19.71 15.57 -0.47
C PRO A 251 -18.45 16.45 -0.32
N THR A 252 -17.26 15.85 -0.25
CA THR A 252 -15.99 16.58 -0.18
C THR A 252 -15.73 17.31 -1.49
N TYR A 253 -15.89 16.64 -2.63
CA TYR A 253 -15.74 17.25 -3.95
C TYR A 253 -16.69 18.42 -4.14
N ASP A 254 -17.99 18.23 -3.87
CA ASP A 254 -19.00 19.28 -4.03
C ASP A 254 -18.73 20.49 -3.11
N TYR A 255 -18.26 20.23 -1.88
CA TYR A 255 -17.91 21.29 -0.94
C TYR A 255 -16.73 22.15 -1.44
N PHE A 256 -15.66 21.52 -1.93
CA PHE A 256 -14.51 22.23 -2.49
C PHE A 256 -14.90 23.04 -3.72
N VAL A 257 -15.57 22.42 -4.69
CA VAL A 257 -16.00 23.10 -5.94
C VAL A 257 -16.84 24.32 -5.64
N LYS A 258 -17.73 24.25 -4.63
CA LYS A 258 -18.62 25.34 -4.24
C LYS A 258 -17.90 26.49 -3.54
N ASN A 259 -16.88 26.18 -2.70
CA ASN A 259 -16.29 27.18 -1.79
C ASN A 259 -14.93 27.71 -2.28
N MET A 260 -14.33 27.13 -3.33
CA MET A 260 -13.13 27.68 -3.95
C MET A 260 -13.42 29.02 -4.64
N THR A 261 -12.54 29.97 -4.44
CA THR A 261 -12.54 31.29 -5.09
C THR A 261 -11.87 31.23 -6.48
N ASP A 262 -12.04 32.28 -7.28
CA ASP A 262 -11.52 32.31 -8.66
C ASP A 262 -9.99 32.19 -8.77
N ASP A 263 -9.26 32.50 -7.71
CA ASP A 263 -7.80 32.34 -7.60
C ASP A 263 -7.35 30.92 -7.21
N THR A 264 -8.29 29.99 -7.04
CA THR A 264 -8.03 28.62 -6.59
C THR A 264 -8.51 27.59 -7.62
N VAL A 265 -7.72 26.53 -7.86
CA VAL A 265 -8.06 25.48 -8.80
C VAL A 265 -7.76 24.10 -8.19
N LEU A 266 -8.69 23.17 -8.38
CA LEU A 266 -8.51 21.76 -8.08
C LEU A 266 -8.02 21.01 -9.31
N VAL A 267 -6.84 20.42 -9.25
CA VAL A 267 -6.28 19.57 -10.29
C VAL A 267 -6.39 18.10 -9.87
N LEU A 268 -7.12 17.31 -10.63
CA LEU A 268 -7.29 15.88 -10.40
C LEU A 268 -6.44 15.07 -11.37
N PHE A 269 -5.51 14.27 -10.86
CA PHE A 269 -4.68 13.37 -11.66
C PHE A 269 -5.18 11.92 -11.64
N GLY A 270 -4.83 11.13 -12.66
CA GLY A 270 -5.29 9.77 -12.83
C GLY A 270 -6.74 9.67 -13.32
N CYS A 271 -7.23 10.65 -14.03
CA CYS A 271 -8.55 10.65 -14.63
C CYS A 271 -8.61 9.71 -15.85
N ARG A 272 -9.71 8.97 -15.98
CA ARG A 272 -9.98 8.17 -17.20
C ARG A 272 -10.49 9.03 -18.35
N ASP A 273 -11.26 10.05 -18.03
CA ASP A 273 -11.80 11.03 -18.97
C ASP A 273 -11.26 12.41 -18.61
N THR A 274 -10.48 12.99 -19.51
CA THR A 274 -9.88 14.33 -19.37
C THR A 274 -10.66 15.39 -20.12
N GLU A 275 -11.49 15.01 -21.09
CA GLU A 275 -12.19 15.91 -22.02
C GLU A 275 -13.64 16.23 -21.62
N GLY A 276 -14.22 15.40 -20.72
CA GLY A 276 -15.60 15.59 -20.26
C GLY A 276 -15.80 16.92 -19.54
N LYS A 277 -17.03 17.43 -19.53
CA LYS A 277 -17.40 18.66 -18.81
C LYS A 277 -17.01 18.61 -17.35
N CYS A 278 -16.34 19.64 -16.85
CA CYS A 278 -16.01 19.83 -15.45
C CYS A 278 -16.23 21.30 -15.04
N PRO A 279 -16.37 21.59 -13.75
CA PRO A 279 -16.45 22.98 -13.27
C PRO A 279 -15.25 23.81 -13.71
N SER A 280 -15.46 25.13 -13.87
CA SER A 280 -14.42 26.06 -14.35
C SER A 280 -13.18 26.11 -13.43
N ASN A 281 -13.36 25.82 -12.15
CA ASN A 281 -12.31 25.75 -11.14
C ASN A 281 -11.70 24.33 -10.94
N VAL A 282 -11.95 23.40 -11.88
CA VAL A 282 -11.37 22.05 -11.88
C VAL A 282 -10.58 21.80 -13.15
N ARG A 283 -9.46 21.10 -13.05
CA ARG A 283 -8.68 20.59 -14.17
C ARG A 283 -8.46 19.08 -13.99
N ARG A 284 -8.29 18.37 -15.10
CA ARG A 284 -8.08 16.92 -15.11
C ARG A 284 -6.80 16.57 -15.83
N ILE A 285 -6.02 15.70 -15.22
CA ILE A 285 -4.81 15.08 -15.80
C ILE A 285 -5.08 13.59 -15.92
N GLY A 286 -4.69 12.97 -17.02
CA GLY A 286 -4.81 11.54 -17.28
C GLY A 286 -3.90 10.70 -16.38
N PHE A 287 -3.78 9.40 -16.70
CA PHE A 287 -2.83 8.54 -16.04
C PHE A 287 -1.39 8.88 -16.44
N ILE A 288 -0.59 9.21 -15.45
CA ILE A 288 0.86 9.41 -15.58
C ILE A 288 1.56 8.10 -15.21
N ARG A 289 2.43 7.63 -16.09
CA ARG A 289 3.17 6.37 -15.88
C ARG A 289 4.64 6.62 -15.57
N ASP A 290 5.18 7.72 -16.05
CA ASP A 290 6.54 8.14 -15.77
C ASP A 290 6.59 8.78 -14.37
N PRO A 291 7.39 8.22 -13.44
CA PRO A 291 7.51 8.80 -12.11
C PRO A 291 8.19 10.18 -12.11
N HIS A 292 9.04 10.50 -13.09
CA HIS A 292 9.62 11.84 -13.23
C HIS A 292 8.56 12.86 -13.63
N GLU A 293 7.69 12.53 -14.58
CA GLU A 293 6.54 13.38 -14.93
C GLU A 293 5.59 13.55 -13.74
N MET A 294 5.42 12.49 -12.90
CA MET A 294 4.62 12.58 -11.70
C MET A 294 5.25 13.51 -10.65
N ALA A 295 6.58 13.53 -10.54
CA ALA A 295 7.30 14.48 -9.68
C ALA A 295 7.08 15.95 -10.12
N GLU A 296 7.02 16.22 -11.44
CA GLU A 296 6.65 17.54 -11.96
C GLU A 296 5.22 17.94 -11.56
N VAL A 297 4.27 16.99 -11.60
CA VAL A 297 2.87 17.23 -11.21
C VAL A 297 2.75 17.49 -9.70
N TYR A 298 3.49 16.77 -8.87
CA TYR A 298 3.54 17.08 -7.44
C TYR A 298 4.19 18.45 -7.21
N SER A 299 5.31 18.74 -7.85
CA SER A 299 6.06 20.00 -7.66
C SER A 299 5.27 21.23 -8.10
N MET A 300 4.41 21.15 -9.11
CA MET A 300 3.60 22.28 -9.57
C MET A 300 2.50 22.67 -8.58
N ALA A 301 2.06 21.78 -7.69
CA ALA A 301 0.96 22.02 -6.76
C ALA A 301 1.40 22.86 -5.56
N ASP A 302 0.47 23.64 -4.99
CA ASP A 302 0.70 24.36 -3.75
C ASP A 302 0.39 23.48 -2.53
N VAL A 303 -0.55 22.54 -2.71
CA VAL A 303 -0.95 21.57 -1.70
C VAL A 303 -1.48 20.30 -2.35
N MET A 304 -1.11 19.15 -1.79
CA MET A 304 -1.75 17.87 -2.11
C MET A 304 -2.87 17.61 -1.11
N VAL A 305 -4.09 17.38 -1.60
CA VAL A 305 -5.24 17.05 -0.73
C VAL A 305 -5.69 15.63 -1.02
N ASN A 306 -5.51 14.77 -0.04
CA ASN A 306 -5.93 13.38 -0.11
C ASN A 306 -7.14 13.11 0.78
N CYS A 307 -8.31 12.96 0.16
CA CYS A 307 -9.56 12.65 0.85
C CYS A 307 -9.80 11.13 1.03
N SER A 308 -8.75 10.31 1.01
CA SER A 308 -8.90 8.86 1.28
C SER A 308 -9.41 8.63 2.70
N ARG A 309 -10.39 7.72 2.84
CA ARG A 309 -10.94 7.34 4.14
C ARG A 309 -10.33 6.06 4.69
N GLU A 310 -9.52 5.38 3.93
CA GLU A 310 -8.74 4.21 4.36
C GLU A 310 -7.50 4.07 3.48
N ASP A 311 -6.35 3.97 4.16
CA ASP A 311 -5.04 3.74 3.55
C ASP A 311 -4.12 3.16 4.62
N THR A 312 -3.22 2.27 4.26
CA THR A 312 -2.28 1.70 5.23
C THR A 312 -1.10 2.65 5.48
N LEU A 313 -0.55 3.18 4.39
CA LEU A 313 0.44 4.27 4.37
C LEU A 313 0.36 4.91 2.98
N SER A 314 -0.13 6.14 2.89
CA SER A 314 -0.36 6.78 1.60
C SER A 314 0.93 7.16 0.88
N SER A 315 1.32 6.39 -0.13
CA SER A 315 2.49 6.72 -0.95
C SER A 315 2.33 8.07 -1.65
N LEU A 316 1.11 8.40 -2.12
CA LEU A 316 0.84 9.67 -2.79
C LEU A 316 1.13 10.89 -1.90
N ASN A 317 0.83 10.77 -0.60
CA ASN A 317 1.13 11.83 0.37
C ASN A 317 2.65 12.02 0.53
N LEU A 318 3.38 10.92 0.63
CA LEU A 318 4.82 10.93 0.84
C LEU A 318 5.58 11.36 -0.43
N GLU A 319 5.16 10.89 -1.61
CA GLU A 319 5.70 11.35 -2.89
C GLU A 319 5.51 12.87 -3.09
N ALA A 320 4.33 13.42 -2.73
CA ALA A 320 4.09 14.86 -2.79
C ALA A 320 5.01 15.63 -1.84
N GLN A 321 5.20 15.15 -0.61
CA GLN A 321 6.12 15.77 0.34
C GLN A 321 7.58 15.70 -0.12
N ALA A 322 8.00 14.58 -0.72
CA ALA A 322 9.33 14.46 -1.32
C ALA A 322 9.56 15.52 -2.41
N CYS A 323 8.52 15.86 -3.17
CA CYS A 323 8.52 16.96 -4.14
C CYS A 323 8.29 18.36 -3.52
N GLY A 324 8.40 18.49 -2.20
CA GLY A 324 8.27 19.76 -1.47
C GLY A 324 6.83 20.28 -1.38
N THR A 325 5.82 19.46 -1.63
CA THR A 325 4.42 19.86 -1.62
C THR A 325 3.75 19.40 -0.33
N PRO A 326 3.27 20.33 0.53
CA PRO A 326 2.60 20.00 1.76
C PRO A 326 1.30 19.24 1.52
N VAL A 327 0.90 18.43 2.51
CA VAL A 327 -0.24 17.52 2.40
C VAL A 327 -1.33 17.87 3.39
N VAL A 328 -2.57 17.88 2.93
CA VAL A 328 -3.76 17.87 3.79
C VAL A 328 -4.54 16.58 3.55
N THR A 329 -4.80 15.83 4.60
CA THR A 329 -5.45 14.53 4.50
C THR A 329 -6.47 14.31 5.62
N TYR A 330 -7.36 13.35 5.45
CA TYR A 330 -8.14 12.85 6.57
C TYR A 330 -7.24 12.05 7.54
N GLU A 331 -7.53 12.12 8.85
CA GLU A 331 -6.87 11.30 9.88
C GLU A 331 -7.33 9.83 9.84
N ALA A 332 -7.53 9.33 8.62
CA ALA A 332 -8.03 8.00 8.35
C ALA A 332 -6.88 7.00 8.36
N THR A 333 -6.94 6.05 9.27
CA THR A 333 -6.02 4.90 9.30
C THR A 333 -4.53 5.34 9.25
N GLY A 334 -3.69 4.72 8.43
CA GLY A 334 -2.29 5.10 8.28
C GLY A 334 -2.03 6.42 7.54
N SER A 335 -3.06 7.06 6.94
CA SER A 335 -2.89 8.37 6.30
C SER A 335 -2.43 9.45 7.29
N LYS A 336 -2.87 9.37 8.56
CA LYS A 336 -2.46 10.30 9.61
C LYS A 336 -0.95 10.33 9.84
N GLU A 337 -0.27 9.20 9.69
CA GLU A 337 1.17 9.09 9.90
C GLU A 337 1.99 9.82 8.83
N THR A 338 1.36 10.13 7.69
CA THR A 338 2.05 10.80 6.60
C THR A 338 2.23 12.30 6.81
N VAL A 339 1.68 12.89 7.87
CA VAL A 339 1.83 14.32 8.20
C VAL A 339 2.12 14.50 9.69
N ASP A 340 2.85 15.57 10.04
CA ASP A 340 3.29 15.85 11.41
C ASP A 340 2.93 17.27 11.90
N GLY A 341 2.08 17.97 11.17
CA GLY A 341 1.72 19.38 11.44
C GLY A 341 2.74 20.40 10.93
N LYS A 342 3.96 19.99 10.54
CA LYS A 342 4.99 20.85 9.93
C LYS A 342 4.99 20.74 8.41
N CYS A 343 4.72 19.55 7.89
CA CYS A 343 4.65 19.25 6.46
C CYS A 343 3.22 19.16 5.93
N GLY A 344 2.20 19.47 6.77
CA GLY A 344 0.79 19.41 6.40
C GLY A 344 -0.11 19.08 7.60
N PHE A 345 -1.38 18.78 7.31
CA PHE A 345 -2.41 18.62 8.34
C PHE A 345 -3.24 17.36 8.10
N ALA A 346 -3.55 16.64 9.20
CA ALA A 346 -4.58 15.62 9.22
C ALA A 346 -5.81 16.17 9.96
N VAL A 347 -7.00 15.94 9.39
CA VAL A 347 -8.27 16.43 9.93
C VAL A 347 -9.28 15.30 10.04
N GLU A 348 -10.35 15.55 10.78
CA GLU A 348 -11.43 14.58 11.01
C GLU A 348 -11.93 13.93 9.71
N THR A 349 -11.95 12.59 9.72
CA THR A 349 -12.34 11.80 8.55
C THR A 349 -13.79 12.05 8.15
N GLY A 350 -13.97 12.42 6.88
CA GLY A 350 -15.30 12.65 6.33
C GLY A 350 -15.89 14.01 6.64
N ASN A 351 -15.10 14.94 7.20
CA ASN A 351 -15.48 16.34 7.41
C ASN A 351 -14.92 17.22 6.27
N PRO A 352 -15.74 17.53 5.22
CA PRO A 352 -15.29 18.31 4.07
C PRO A 352 -14.88 19.75 4.44
N GLN A 353 -15.56 20.36 5.43
CA GLN A 353 -15.23 21.70 5.88
C GLN A 353 -13.85 21.72 6.52
N ALA A 354 -13.58 20.84 7.48
CA ALA A 354 -12.27 20.77 8.14
C ALA A 354 -11.13 20.55 7.14
N LEU A 355 -11.36 19.69 6.10
CA LEU A 355 -10.37 19.45 5.06
C LEU A 355 -10.13 20.71 4.20
N PHE A 356 -11.20 21.45 3.88
CA PHE A 356 -11.10 22.70 3.14
C PHE A 356 -10.39 23.78 3.95
N ASP A 357 -10.78 23.97 5.22
CA ASP A 357 -10.19 24.97 6.10
C ASP A 357 -8.70 24.75 6.32
N ALA A 358 -8.27 23.49 6.53
CA ALA A 358 -6.85 23.14 6.59
C ALA A 358 -6.12 23.39 5.25
N THR A 359 -6.78 23.17 4.12
CA THR A 359 -6.23 23.50 2.79
C THR A 359 -6.03 25.01 2.65
N MET A 360 -6.99 25.81 3.09
CA MET A 360 -6.87 27.28 3.10
C MET A 360 -5.82 27.78 4.11
N GLN A 361 -5.58 27.06 5.19
CA GLN A 361 -4.47 27.35 6.10
C GLN A 361 -3.12 27.17 5.39
N VAL A 362 -2.93 26.11 4.59
CA VAL A 362 -1.72 25.95 3.75
C VAL A 362 -1.59 27.11 2.76
N LYS A 363 -2.71 27.56 2.15
CA LYS A 363 -2.72 28.73 1.25
C LYS A 363 -2.21 29.99 1.96
N ALA A 364 -2.68 30.23 3.18
CA ALA A 364 -2.28 31.39 3.98
C ALA A 364 -0.80 31.34 4.42
N LEU A 365 -0.28 30.16 4.75
CA LEU A 365 1.13 29.95 5.11
C LEU A 365 2.06 30.09 3.90
N GLY A 366 1.59 29.70 2.72
CA GLY A 366 2.37 29.61 1.50
C GLY A 366 3.22 28.34 1.42
N LYS A 367 3.23 27.69 0.25
CA LYS A 367 4.00 26.46 0.02
C LYS A 367 5.47 26.58 0.43
N SER A 368 6.13 27.69 0.07
CA SER A 368 7.55 27.90 0.31
C SER A 368 7.96 27.82 1.80
N SER A 369 7.06 28.16 2.72
CA SER A 369 7.32 28.05 4.15
C SER A 369 7.33 26.61 4.67
N LEU A 370 6.72 25.67 3.95
CA LEU A 370 6.54 24.28 4.33
C LEU A 370 7.44 23.32 3.54
N THR A 371 7.90 23.71 2.34
CA THR A 371 8.68 22.87 1.41
C THR A 371 9.90 22.26 2.07
N GLY A 372 10.71 23.06 2.79
CA GLY A 372 11.92 22.56 3.45
C GLY A 372 11.61 21.46 4.47
N GLN A 373 10.57 21.63 5.27
CA GLN A 373 10.15 20.66 6.28
C GLN A 373 9.61 19.37 5.65
N CYS A 374 8.90 19.47 4.50
CA CYS A 374 8.45 18.30 3.75
C CYS A 374 9.64 17.46 3.27
N VAL A 375 10.62 18.09 2.63
CA VAL A 375 11.81 17.40 2.08
C VAL A 375 12.66 16.81 3.20
N GLU A 376 12.94 17.58 4.26
CA GLU A 376 13.73 17.14 5.42
C GLU A 376 13.10 15.90 6.07
N ARG A 377 11.78 15.89 6.26
CA ARG A 377 11.08 14.74 6.81
C ARG A 377 11.24 13.50 5.92
N MET A 378 11.08 13.66 4.62
CA MET A 378 11.26 12.55 3.68
C MET A 378 12.68 11.97 3.72
N GLN A 379 13.70 12.82 3.82
CA GLN A 379 15.09 12.40 3.96
C GLN A 379 15.35 11.63 5.27
N ASN A 380 14.76 12.10 6.37
CA ASN A 380 15.03 11.53 7.69
C ASN A 380 14.23 10.26 8.00
N GLU A 381 12.99 10.14 7.48
CA GLU A 381 12.08 9.08 7.90
C GLU A 381 11.75 8.09 6.77
N PHE A 382 11.79 8.51 5.51
CA PHE A 382 11.25 7.76 4.39
C PHE A 382 12.22 7.57 3.21
N GLU A 383 13.50 7.87 3.39
CA GLU A 383 14.51 7.61 2.36
C GLU A 383 14.59 6.09 2.07
N LEU A 384 14.72 5.73 0.78
CA LEU A 384 14.59 4.36 0.29
C LEU A 384 15.63 3.42 0.89
N GLN A 385 16.91 3.77 0.76
CA GLN A 385 18.01 2.90 1.17
C GLN A 385 17.98 2.68 2.69
N ALA A 386 17.83 3.76 3.47
CA ALA A 386 17.79 3.70 4.92
C ALA A 386 16.64 2.85 5.46
N ASN A 387 15.45 2.92 4.82
CA ASN A 387 14.32 2.11 5.25
C ASN A 387 14.44 0.64 4.84
N PHE A 388 14.98 0.34 3.67
CA PHE A 388 15.12 -1.05 3.25
C PHE A 388 16.35 -1.75 3.85
N GLU A 389 17.37 -1.03 4.29
CA GLU A 389 18.45 -1.57 5.13
C GLU A 389 17.94 -2.12 6.47
N LYS A 390 16.86 -1.55 7.04
CA LYS A 390 16.19 -2.11 8.22
C LYS A 390 15.70 -3.56 8.01
N TYR A 391 15.34 -3.94 6.77
CA TYR A 391 15.04 -5.35 6.46
C TYR A 391 16.30 -6.22 6.48
N VAL A 392 17.44 -5.73 5.99
CA VAL A 392 18.72 -6.44 6.05
C VAL A 392 19.14 -6.68 7.51
N GLU A 393 19.00 -5.66 8.35
CA GLU A 393 19.23 -5.76 9.80
C GLU A 393 18.26 -6.74 10.45
N LEU A 394 16.97 -6.69 10.09
CA LEU A 394 15.94 -7.61 10.56
C LEU A 394 16.29 -9.06 10.22
N TYR A 395 16.65 -9.34 8.95
CA TYR A 395 17.05 -10.66 8.50
C TYR A 395 18.21 -11.21 9.34
N THR A 396 19.23 -10.39 9.54
CA THR A 396 20.41 -10.76 10.33
C THR A 396 20.06 -11.01 11.80
N SER A 397 19.24 -10.16 12.40
CA SER A 397 18.84 -10.30 13.81
C SER A 397 18.02 -11.56 14.07
N LEU A 398 17.06 -11.88 13.18
CA LEU A 398 16.21 -13.05 13.33
C LEU A 398 16.97 -14.37 13.13
N LEU A 399 17.99 -14.42 12.28
CA LEU A 399 18.85 -15.61 12.15
C LEU A 399 19.76 -15.80 13.35
N ASN A 400 20.24 -14.73 13.96
CA ASN A 400 21.11 -14.78 15.13
C ASN A 400 20.33 -15.01 16.45
N GLY A 401 19.01 -15.17 16.42
CA GLY A 401 18.16 -15.41 17.60
C GLY A 401 18.03 -14.21 18.54
N LYS A 402 18.15 -12.99 17.97
CA LYS A 402 18.03 -11.72 18.71
C LYS A 402 16.74 -10.97 18.39
#